data_1bb245591d28851a28ace1ec28392162
#
_entry.id   1bb245591d28851a28ace1ec28392162
#
_cell.length_a   1.000
_cell.length_b   1.000
_cell.length_c   1.000
_cell.angle_alpha   90.00
_cell.angle_beta   90.00
_cell.angle_gamma   90.00
#
_symmetry.space_group_name_H-M   'P 1'
#
loop_
_entity.id
_entity.type
_entity.pdbx_description
1 polymer ?
#
loop_
_entity_poly.entity_id
_entity_poly.type
_entity_poly.pdbx_seq_one_letter_code
_entity_poly.pdbx_strand_id
1 'polypeptide(L)'
;MKPDVLTRWLGAARRERVLRVLLSDYVLNGASCAFGMFVVSAIVHLLFGAEAAANATVGVIAALAPDLVGPRRGKLVHLVVAPLIGVPLFLAVQLLRGHPVGLGLFLVPATFLAFLGMAWGKRGAPVAIGVMLVMLFSMSTPLAASPGQALVRTFYCGLGCALYVVYALVAHTVLNARYRTQLTADLLLAVAALLRAHARRVAAPPGSAGDDPTAGLGDLLRRQAALADQLQTTRDVVLEAPRTPRRQMLAGMLIVVLEMRDHLVASELDLDRVRQAADHAHALSEIAGIYRDMAADVDRLADALLLHQTPEPAADHQARLAALRLAAADEATTSHAPHDAAAVRAALLRGVAYRARHLNDAVRQLIALARGEATPDLAVVRAS
;
A
#
# COMPACT_ATOMS: atom_id res chain seq x y z
N MET A 1 17.06 -21.64 5.65
CA MET A 1 16.82 -21.66 7.11
C MET A 1 15.54 -22.44 7.33
N LYS A 2 15.59 -23.56 8.10
CA LYS A 2 14.42 -24.44 8.29
C LYS A 2 13.34 -23.71 9.09
N PRO A 3 12.05 -23.77 8.69
CA PRO A 3 10.94 -23.06 9.34
C PRO A 3 10.70 -23.44 10.82
N ASP A 4 11.26 -24.56 11.28
CA ASP A 4 10.98 -25.13 12.59
C ASP A 4 11.62 -24.39 13.78
N VAL A 5 12.63 -23.54 13.55
CA VAL A 5 13.31 -22.80 14.63
C VAL A 5 12.50 -21.58 15.07
N LEU A 6 11.83 -20.91 14.13
CA LEU A 6 10.97 -19.75 14.41
C LEU A 6 9.65 -20.15 15.12
N THR A 7 9.19 -21.39 14.92
CA THR A 7 7.92 -21.88 15.47
C THR A 7 7.96 -22.08 16.98
N ARG A 8 9.12 -22.33 17.56
CA ARG A 8 9.27 -22.59 19.02
C ARG A 8 9.28 -21.33 19.92
N TRP A 9 9.57 -20.15 19.35
CA TRP A 9 9.78 -18.93 20.15
C TRP A 9 8.65 -17.90 20.07
N LEU A 10 7.75 -18.01 19.09
CA LEU A 10 6.70 -17.02 18.86
C LEU A 10 5.32 -17.69 18.93
N GLY A 11 4.45 -17.20 19.80
CA GLY A 11 3.03 -17.61 19.81
C GLY A 11 2.39 -17.35 18.42
N ALA A 12 1.38 -18.14 18.04
CA ALA A 12 0.78 -18.15 16.69
C ALA A 12 0.45 -16.74 16.15
N ALA A 13 -0.17 -15.89 16.95
CA ALA A 13 -0.52 -14.50 16.59
C ALA A 13 0.70 -13.58 16.39
N ARG A 14 1.84 -13.89 17.01
CA ARG A 14 3.09 -13.14 16.84
C ARG A 14 3.81 -13.59 15.57
N ARG A 15 3.72 -14.87 15.26
CA ARG A 15 4.26 -15.46 14.03
C ARG A 15 3.57 -14.88 12.78
N GLU A 16 2.24 -14.80 12.79
CA GLU A 16 1.49 -14.20 11.67
C GLU A 16 1.87 -12.75 11.43
N ARG A 17 1.99 -11.95 12.49
CA ARG A 17 2.44 -10.55 12.37
C ARG A 17 3.86 -10.44 11.81
N VAL A 18 4.80 -11.26 12.27
CA VAL A 18 6.18 -11.27 11.77
C VAL A 18 6.21 -11.70 10.29
N LEU A 19 5.44 -12.71 9.91
CA LEU A 19 5.35 -13.15 8.51
C LEU A 19 4.75 -12.08 7.62
N ARG A 20 3.71 -11.38 8.04
CA ARG A 20 3.11 -10.26 7.29
C ARG A 20 4.14 -9.13 7.08
N VAL A 21 4.91 -8.78 8.11
CA VAL A 21 5.98 -7.78 7.99
C VAL A 21 7.10 -8.24 7.06
N LEU A 22 7.58 -9.47 7.20
CA LEU A 22 8.65 -10.04 6.36
C LEU A 22 8.23 -10.21 4.89
N LEU A 23 6.94 -10.45 4.65
CA LEU A 23 6.38 -10.59 3.32
C LEU A 23 5.81 -9.28 2.77
N SER A 24 5.94 -8.16 3.49
CA SER A 24 5.49 -6.86 3.00
C SER A 24 6.31 -6.39 1.79
N ASP A 25 5.69 -5.59 0.94
CA ASP A 25 6.32 -4.98 -0.24
C ASP A 25 7.53 -4.13 0.14
N TYR A 26 7.50 -3.44 1.28
CA TYR A 26 8.61 -2.63 1.81
C TYR A 26 9.86 -3.47 2.09
N VAL A 27 9.70 -4.62 2.77
CA VAL A 27 10.83 -5.51 3.10
C VAL A 27 11.38 -6.16 1.84
N LEU A 28 10.52 -6.63 0.95
CA LEU A 28 10.96 -7.24 -0.30
C LEU A 28 11.66 -6.22 -1.20
N ASN A 29 11.10 -5.01 -1.34
CA ASN A 29 11.73 -3.95 -2.13
C ASN A 29 13.05 -3.52 -1.51
N GLY A 30 13.09 -3.28 -0.20
CA GLY A 30 14.32 -2.92 0.52
C GLY A 30 15.41 -3.99 0.39
N ALA A 31 15.07 -5.27 0.52
CA ALA A 31 16.00 -6.37 0.30
C ALA A 31 16.50 -6.45 -1.15
N SER A 32 15.62 -6.23 -2.13
CA SER A 32 16.00 -6.16 -3.55
C SER A 32 16.95 -4.99 -3.81
N CYS A 33 16.65 -3.81 -3.28
CA CYS A 33 17.52 -2.63 -3.40
C CYS A 33 18.91 -2.86 -2.78
N ALA A 34 18.96 -3.42 -1.57
CA ALA A 34 20.23 -3.75 -0.91
C ALA A 34 21.04 -4.80 -1.70
N PHE A 35 20.37 -5.82 -2.22
CA PHE A 35 21.00 -6.83 -3.05
C PHE A 35 21.52 -6.23 -4.36
N GLY A 36 20.76 -5.35 -5.01
CA GLY A 36 21.21 -4.65 -6.22
C GLY A 36 22.42 -3.77 -5.98
N MET A 37 22.45 -3.03 -4.87
CA MET A 37 23.62 -2.25 -4.47
C MET A 37 24.84 -3.14 -4.25
N PHE A 38 24.67 -4.27 -3.56
CA PHE A 38 25.75 -5.23 -3.33
C PHE A 38 26.27 -5.79 -4.66
N VAL A 39 25.40 -6.26 -5.55
CA VAL A 39 25.78 -6.86 -6.84
C VAL A 39 26.52 -5.86 -7.71
N VAL A 40 26.01 -4.63 -7.86
CA VAL A 40 26.68 -3.60 -8.68
C VAL A 40 28.03 -3.23 -8.10
N SER A 41 28.11 -3.01 -6.77
CA SER A 41 29.38 -2.68 -6.10
C SER A 41 30.40 -3.82 -6.24
N ALA A 42 29.96 -5.07 -6.09
CA ALA A 42 30.84 -6.23 -6.26
C ALA A 42 31.35 -6.37 -7.70
N ILE A 43 30.50 -6.21 -8.70
CA ILE A 43 30.90 -6.26 -10.12
C ILE A 43 31.94 -5.19 -10.41
N VAL A 44 31.70 -3.94 -10.01
CA VAL A 44 32.64 -2.83 -10.26
C VAL A 44 33.93 -3.04 -9.47
N HIS A 45 33.85 -3.56 -8.23
CA HIS A 45 35.04 -3.87 -7.43
C HIS A 45 35.94 -4.92 -8.09
N LEU A 46 35.32 -6.00 -8.58
CA LEU A 46 36.06 -7.09 -9.23
C LEU A 46 36.69 -6.67 -10.56
N LEU A 47 36.06 -5.77 -11.32
CA LEU A 47 36.53 -5.36 -12.64
C LEU A 47 37.50 -4.17 -12.60
N PHE A 48 37.28 -3.21 -11.68
CA PHE A 48 37.93 -1.90 -11.69
C PHE A 48 38.57 -1.52 -10.33
N GLY A 49 38.40 -2.36 -9.30
CA GLY A 49 39.01 -2.15 -7.99
C GLY A 49 38.15 -1.29 -7.03
N ALA A 50 38.67 -1.08 -5.81
CA ALA A 50 37.93 -0.52 -4.68
C ALA A 50 37.53 0.95 -4.88
N GLU A 51 38.42 1.78 -5.46
CA GLU A 51 38.11 3.21 -5.66
C GLU A 51 36.98 3.40 -6.68
N ALA A 52 36.99 2.63 -7.77
CA ALA A 52 35.93 2.64 -8.76
C ALA A 52 34.58 2.19 -8.14
N ALA A 53 34.60 1.12 -7.33
CA ALA A 53 33.41 0.62 -6.65
C ALA A 53 32.82 1.64 -5.67
N ALA A 54 33.67 2.35 -4.92
CA ALA A 54 33.20 3.41 -4.02
C ALA A 54 32.44 4.52 -4.78
N ASN A 55 32.98 4.98 -5.91
CA ASN A 55 32.32 6.01 -6.73
C ASN A 55 31.06 5.45 -7.43
N ALA A 56 31.08 4.20 -7.91
CA ALA A 56 29.91 3.54 -8.47
C ALA A 56 28.78 3.38 -7.45
N THR A 57 29.11 3.08 -6.18
CA THR A 57 28.11 2.98 -5.09
C THR A 57 27.37 4.30 -4.87
N VAL A 58 28.06 5.46 -4.98
CA VAL A 58 27.38 6.76 -4.93
C VAL A 58 26.36 6.88 -6.06
N GLY A 59 26.70 6.44 -7.27
CA GLY A 59 25.76 6.38 -8.39
C GLY A 59 24.57 5.46 -8.13
N VAL A 60 24.82 4.28 -7.55
CA VAL A 60 23.73 3.36 -7.16
C VAL A 60 22.75 4.03 -6.21
N ILE A 61 23.23 4.77 -5.20
CA ILE A 61 22.39 5.49 -4.23
C ILE A 61 21.49 6.51 -4.93
N ALA A 62 21.98 7.18 -5.98
CA ALA A 62 21.16 8.10 -6.79
C ALA A 62 19.97 7.40 -7.44
N ALA A 63 20.20 6.24 -8.02
CA ALA A 63 19.18 5.47 -8.73
C ALA A 63 18.28 4.64 -7.82
N LEU A 64 18.73 4.32 -6.60
CA LEU A 64 18.03 3.51 -5.61
C LEU A 64 16.86 4.28 -4.97
N ALA A 65 17.02 5.58 -4.67
CA ALA A 65 16.01 6.38 -4.01
C ALA A 65 14.66 6.42 -4.78
N PRO A 66 14.63 6.59 -6.13
CA PRO A 66 13.40 6.53 -6.91
C PRO A 66 12.92 5.11 -7.26
N ASP A 67 13.61 4.04 -6.83
CA ASP A 67 13.23 2.65 -7.12
C ASP A 67 12.10 2.18 -6.21
N LEU A 68 10.93 2.76 -6.40
CA LEU A 68 9.70 2.38 -5.71
C LEU A 68 8.92 1.32 -6.50
N VAL A 69 8.08 0.56 -5.79
CA VAL A 69 7.11 -0.36 -6.42
C VAL A 69 6.11 0.47 -7.22
N GLY A 70 5.99 0.19 -8.51
CA GLY A 70 5.12 0.95 -9.41
C GLY A 70 4.87 0.22 -10.74
N PRO A 71 4.03 0.79 -11.63
CA PRO A 71 3.73 0.21 -12.93
C PRO A 71 4.98 0.18 -13.82
N ARG A 72 5.06 -0.80 -14.72
CA ARG A 72 6.17 -0.92 -15.70
C ARG A 72 6.26 0.31 -16.59
N ARG A 73 5.10 0.82 -17.02
CA ARG A 73 5.02 2.03 -17.84
C ARG A 73 5.47 3.22 -17.00
N GLY A 74 6.58 3.84 -17.42
CA GLY A 74 7.15 4.99 -16.73
C GLY A 74 8.22 4.66 -15.67
N LYS A 75 8.39 3.40 -15.23
CA LYS A 75 9.43 3.05 -14.25
C LYS A 75 10.83 3.45 -14.72
N LEU A 76 11.17 3.20 -16.00
CA LEU A 76 12.45 3.60 -16.57
C LEU A 76 12.68 5.12 -16.47
N VAL A 77 11.65 5.92 -16.82
CA VAL A 77 11.75 7.38 -16.73
C VAL A 77 12.01 7.82 -15.29
N HIS A 78 11.29 7.26 -14.31
CA HIS A 78 11.50 7.60 -12.89
C HIS A 78 12.88 7.21 -12.38
N LEU A 79 13.39 6.03 -12.79
CA LEU A 79 14.70 5.57 -12.40
C LEU A 79 15.85 6.38 -13.02
N VAL A 80 15.69 6.89 -14.25
CA VAL A 80 16.74 7.59 -14.98
C VAL A 80 16.83 9.08 -14.63
N VAL A 81 15.73 9.71 -14.19
CA VAL A 81 15.71 11.16 -13.90
C VAL A 81 16.71 11.54 -12.79
N ALA A 82 16.76 10.80 -11.68
CA ALA A 82 17.68 11.12 -10.59
C ALA A 82 19.15 10.94 -10.98
N PRO A 83 19.58 9.85 -11.64
CA PRO A 83 20.91 9.74 -12.25
C PRO A 83 21.25 10.85 -13.24
N LEU A 84 20.31 11.18 -14.13
CA LEU A 84 20.54 12.21 -15.17
C LEU A 84 20.85 13.58 -14.56
N ILE A 85 20.24 13.91 -13.42
CA ILE A 85 20.52 15.14 -12.67
C ILE A 85 21.71 14.92 -11.74
N GLY A 86 21.78 13.79 -11.06
CA GLY A 86 22.78 13.51 -10.01
C GLY A 86 24.20 13.39 -10.54
N VAL A 87 24.43 12.74 -11.70
CA VAL A 87 25.78 12.55 -12.26
C VAL A 87 26.46 13.87 -12.65
N PRO A 88 25.78 14.82 -13.35
CA PRO A 88 26.36 16.16 -13.56
C PRO A 88 26.60 16.93 -12.27
N LEU A 89 25.71 16.81 -11.27
CA LEU A 89 25.90 17.45 -9.97
C LEU A 89 27.09 16.86 -9.21
N PHE A 90 27.30 15.54 -9.30
CA PHE A 90 28.47 14.89 -8.75
C PHE A 90 29.75 15.51 -9.34
N LEU A 91 29.82 15.64 -10.66
CA LEU A 91 30.96 16.26 -11.34
C LEU A 91 31.17 17.72 -10.88
N ALA A 92 30.11 18.51 -10.86
CA ALA A 92 30.18 19.91 -10.45
C ALA A 92 30.72 20.05 -9.01
N VAL A 93 30.23 19.23 -8.08
CA VAL A 93 30.74 19.21 -6.69
C VAL A 93 32.22 18.81 -6.67
N GLN A 94 32.64 17.77 -7.40
CA GLN A 94 34.04 17.34 -7.45
C GLN A 94 34.98 18.44 -7.96
N LEU A 95 34.57 19.19 -8.98
CA LEU A 95 35.35 20.29 -9.54
C LEU A 95 35.42 21.54 -8.64
N LEU A 96 34.30 21.83 -7.92
CA LEU A 96 34.18 23.03 -7.08
C LEU A 96 34.74 22.84 -5.65
N ARG A 97 35.04 21.61 -5.21
CA ARG A 97 35.52 21.35 -3.84
C ARG A 97 36.82 22.08 -3.48
N GLY A 98 37.66 22.39 -4.47
CA GLY A 98 38.87 23.21 -4.27
C GLY A 98 38.58 24.69 -3.98
N HIS A 99 37.35 25.14 -4.20
CA HIS A 99 36.93 26.55 -4.05
C HIS A 99 35.71 26.66 -3.13
N PRO A 100 35.87 26.82 -1.81
CA PRO A 100 34.78 26.75 -0.84
C PRO A 100 33.67 27.78 -1.09
N VAL A 101 34.00 28.98 -1.54
CA VAL A 101 33.01 30.00 -1.89
C VAL A 101 32.20 29.58 -3.13
N GLY A 102 32.87 29.09 -4.18
CA GLY A 102 32.21 28.63 -5.38
C GLY A 102 31.31 27.40 -5.11
N LEU A 103 31.79 26.50 -4.25
CA LEU A 103 31.02 25.33 -3.83
C LEU A 103 29.74 25.74 -3.07
N GLY A 104 29.86 26.70 -2.13
CA GLY A 104 28.70 27.21 -1.39
C GLY A 104 27.68 27.90 -2.29
N LEU A 105 28.16 28.72 -3.22
CA LEU A 105 27.33 29.44 -4.20
C LEU A 105 26.59 28.46 -5.14
N PHE A 106 27.16 27.28 -5.41
CA PHE A 106 26.56 26.23 -6.21
C PHE A 106 25.59 25.36 -5.39
N LEU A 107 25.99 24.91 -4.19
CA LEU A 107 25.20 23.97 -3.39
C LEU A 107 23.89 24.57 -2.88
N VAL A 108 23.88 25.86 -2.50
CA VAL A 108 22.67 26.52 -1.98
C VAL A 108 21.52 26.49 -3.01
N PRO A 109 21.69 27.01 -4.24
CA PRO A 109 20.63 26.94 -5.23
C PRO A 109 20.34 25.51 -5.70
N ALA A 110 21.34 24.63 -5.82
CA ALA A 110 21.13 23.24 -6.20
C ALA A 110 20.26 22.49 -5.17
N THR A 111 20.51 22.69 -3.89
CA THR A 111 19.70 22.13 -2.80
C THR A 111 18.31 22.72 -2.80
N PHE A 112 18.17 24.03 -3.00
CA PHE A 112 16.85 24.66 -3.11
C PHE A 112 16.02 24.09 -4.26
N LEU A 113 16.63 23.92 -5.45
CA LEU A 113 15.95 23.33 -6.61
C LEU A 113 15.60 21.86 -6.37
N ALA A 114 16.46 21.10 -5.69
CA ALA A 114 16.15 19.71 -5.32
C ALA A 114 14.93 19.65 -4.38
N PHE A 115 14.87 20.53 -3.36
CA PHE A 115 13.69 20.62 -2.49
C PHE A 115 12.44 21.09 -3.24
N LEU A 116 12.58 22.02 -4.19
CA LEU A 116 11.47 22.45 -5.03
C LEU A 116 10.91 21.28 -5.85
N GLY A 117 11.76 20.34 -6.26
CA GLY A 117 11.33 19.10 -6.91
C GLY A 117 10.38 18.24 -6.06
N MET A 118 10.41 18.35 -4.73
CA MET A 118 9.47 17.69 -3.84
C MET A 118 8.02 18.21 -4.00
N ALA A 119 7.83 19.41 -4.54
CA ALA A 119 6.50 19.95 -4.84
C ALA A 119 5.71 19.10 -5.85
N TRP A 120 6.38 18.27 -6.66
CA TRP A 120 5.73 17.28 -7.52
C TRP A 120 5.18 16.06 -6.75
N GLY A 121 5.13 16.12 -5.41
CA GLY A 121 4.51 15.15 -4.53
C GLY A 121 5.23 13.79 -4.54
N LYS A 122 4.45 12.70 -4.51
CA LYS A 122 4.96 11.32 -4.36
C LYS A 122 6.00 10.91 -5.40
N ARG A 123 6.02 11.53 -6.57
CA ARG A 123 6.98 11.22 -7.65
C ARG A 123 8.25 12.07 -7.57
N GLY A 124 8.13 13.30 -7.11
CA GLY A 124 9.27 14.23 -7.02
C GLY A 124 10.15 14.00 -5.80
N ALA A 125 9.56 13.67 -4.65
CA ALA A 125 10.29 13.50 -3.40
C ALA A 125 11.43 12.45 -3.48
N PRO A 126 11.23 11.22 -4.01
CA PRO A 126 12.31 10.24 -4.12
C PRO A 126 13.45 10.69 -5.04
N VAL A 127 13.12 11.37 -6.14
CA VAL A 127 14.13 11.92 -7.07
C VAL A 127 14.95 13.00 -6.37
N ALA A 128 14.30 13.93 -5.68
CA ALA A 128 14.97 14.99 -4.92
C ALA A 128 15.91 14.41 -3.85
N ILE A 129 15.44 13.40 -3.10
CA ILE A 129 16.26 12.70 -2.10
C ILE A 129 17.48 12.05 -2.75
N GLY A 130 17.32 11.34 -3.88
CA GLY A 130 18.41 10.72 -4.60
C GLY A 130 19.46 11.73 -5.04
N VAL A 131 19.04 12.86 -5.61
CA VAL A 131 19.93 13.96 -6.03
C VAL A 131 20.69 14.56 -4.85
N MET A 132 20.01 14.82 -3.72
CA MET A 132 20.63 15.35 -2.50
C MET A 132 21.65 14.38 -1.91
N LEU A 133 21.35 13.08 -1.89
CA LEU A 133 22.29 12.06 -1.42
C LEU A 133 23.55 12.00 -2.28
N VAL A 134 23.43 12.15 -3.61
CA VAL A 134 24.60 12.24 -4.50
C VAL A 134 25.48 13.43 -4.15
N MET A 135 24.89 14.62 -3.95
CA MET A 135 25.66 15.80 -3.55
C MET A 135 26.38 15.56 -2.21
N LEU A 136 25.69 15.00 -1.23
CA LEU A 136 26.24 14.70 0.09
C LEU A 136 27.42 13.72 0.00
N PHE A 137 27.20 12.57 -0.66
CA PHE A 137 28.24 11.54 -0.80
C PHE A 137 29.39 11.98 -1.71
N SER A 138 29.14 12.83 -2.71
CA SER A 138 30.21 13.44 -3.50
C SER A 138 31.17 14.28 -2.63
N MET A 139 30.64 14.91 -1.58
CA MET A 139 31.47 15.65 -0.63
C MET A 139 32.30 14.76 0.30
N SER A 140 31.88 13.55 0.56
CA SER A 140 32.61 12.59 1.41
C SER A 140 33.74 11.82 0.68
N THR A 141 33.75 11.84 -0.65
CA THR A 141 34.87 11.23 -1.43
C THR A 141 36.16 12.04 -1.27
N PRO A 142 37.36 11.47 -1.41
CA PRO A 142 38.61 12.23 -1.37
C PRO A 142 38.62 13.34 -2.42
N LEU A 143 39.40 14.43 -2.17
CA LEU A 143 39.54 15.51 -3.14
C LEU A 143 40.20 14.99 -4.43
N ALA A 144 39.68 15.33 -5.59
CA ALA A 144 40.28 14.98 -6.86
C ALA A 144 41.58 15.81 -7.07
N ALA A 145 42.69 15.16 -7.37
CA ALA A 145 43.97 15.82 -7.59
C ALA A 145 44.01 16.59 -8.93
N SER A 146 43.12 16.23 -9.87
CA SER A 146 43.04 16.85 -11.20
C SER A 146 41.62 16.80 -11.75
N PRO A 147 41.23 17.69 -12.69
CA PRO A 147 39.93 17.60 -13.39
C PRO A 147 39.74 16.25 -14.11
N GLY A 148 40.83 15.64 -14.62
CA GLY A 148 40.76 14.32 -15.23
C GLY A 148 40.37 13.22 -14.25
N GLN A 149 40.85 13.28 -13.01
CA GLN A 149 40.41 12.35 -11.95
C GLN A 149 38.98 12.56 -11.55
N ALA A 150 38.47 13.82 -11.51
CA ALA A 150 37.07 14.10 -11.27
C ALA A 150 36.15 13.50 -12.37
N LEU A 151 36.58 13.58 -13.63
CA LEU A 151 35.85 12.95 -14.76
C LEU A 151 35.84 11.41 -14.65
N VAL A 152 36.97 10.79 -14.31
CA VAL A 152 37.04 9.33 -14.13
C VAL A 152 36.11 8.87 -12.99
N ARG A 153 36.10 9.56 -11.86
CA ARG A 153 35.17 9.27 -10.74
C ARG A 153 33.74 9.45 -11.15
N THR A 154 33.43 10.50 -11.90
CA THR A 154 32.05 10.76 -12.42
C THR A 154 31.66 9.65 -13.40
N PHE A 155 32.59 9.16 -14.25
CA PHE A 155 32.33 8.03 -15.11
C PHE A 155 31.89 6.79 -14.29
N TYR A 156 32.64 6.43 -13.23
CA TYR A 156 32.27 5.30 -12.38
C TYR A 156 30.94 5.54 -11.63
N CYS A 157 30.66 6.76 -11.21
CA CYS A 157 29.33 7.13 -10.64
C CYS A 157 28.21 6.87 -11.67
N GLY A 158 28.39 7.34 -12.91
CA GLY A 158 27.44 7.10 -14.00
C GLY A 158 27.30 5.61 -14.35
N LEU A 159 28.41 4.87 -14.35
CA LEU A 159 28.42 3.41 -14.57
C LEU A 159 27.61 2.69 -13.48
N GLY A 160 27.81 3.06 -12.21
CA GLY A 160 27.03 2.54 -11.09
C GLY A 160 25.51 2.79 -11.24
N CYS A 161 25.14 4.02 -11.64
CA CYS A 161 23.75 4.35 -11.97
C CYS A 161 23.19 3.44 -13.08
N ALA A 162 23.91 3.32 -14.19
CA ALA A 162 23.47 2.54 -15.36
C ALA A 162 23.28 1.05 -15.01
N LEU A 163 24.26 0.46 -14.33
CA LEU A 163 24.20 -0.94 -13.91
C LEU A 163 23.04 -1.18 -12.94
N TYR A 164 22.80 -0.24 -12.00
CA TYR A 164 21.68 -0.36 -11.08
C TYR A 164 20.34 -0.22 -11.79
N VAL A 165 20.19 0.69 -12.75
CA VAL A 165 18.97 0.82 -13.55
C VAL A 165 18.67 -0.48 -14.29
N VAL A 166 19.68 -1.10 -14.92
CA VAL A 166 19.52 -2.40 -15.57
C VAL A 166 19.09 -3.48 -14.56
N TYR A 167 19.78 -3.54 -13.42
CA TYR A 167 19.39 -4.45 -12.33
C TYR A 167 17.93 -4.24 -11.89
N ALA A 168 17.54 -3.00 -11.61
CA ALA A 168 16.21 -2.66 -11.14
C ALA A 168 15.11 -3.05 -12.15
N LEU A 169 15.35 -2.90 -13.44
CA LEU A 169 14.44 -3.34 -14.50
C LEU A 169 14.31 -4.86 -14.54
N VAL A 170 15.42 -5.59 -14.43
CA VAL A 170 15.40 -7.07 -14.36
C VAL A 170 14.69 -7.53 -13.09
N ALA A 171 15.07 -7.01 -11.93
CA ALA A 171 14.43 -7.33 -10.64
C ALA A 171 12.93 -7.06 -10.69
N HIS A 172 12.51 -5.90 -11.23
CA HIS A 172 11.10 -5.59 -11.40
C HIS A 172 10.36 -6.61 -12.27
N THR A 173 10.97 -7.12 -13.36
CA THR A 173 10.31 -8.15 -14.18
C THR A 173 10.13 -9.46 -13.44
N VAL A 174 11.10 -9.86 -12.64
CA VAL A 174 11.08 -11.10 -11.84
C VAL A 174 10.11 -10.99 -10.66
N LEU A 175 10.16 -9.86 -9.94
CA LEU A 175 9.39 -9.66 -8.71
C LEU A 175 7.97 -9.13 -8.96
N ASN A 176 7.63 -8.70 -10.17
CA ASN A 176 6.34 -8.07 -10.50
C ASN A 176 5.11 -8.91 -10.07
N ALA A 177 5.16 -10.23 -10.29
CA ALA A 177 4.05 -11.12 -9.88
C ALA A 177 3.86 -11.12 -8.36
N ARG A 178 4.97 -11.03 -7.61
CA ARG A 178 4.98 -11.01 -6.16
C ARG A 178 4.51 -9.66 -5.60
N TYR A 179 4.96 -8.57 -6.17
CA TYR A 179 4.49 -7.23 -5.81
C TYR A 179 2.98 -7.06 -6.00
N ARG A 180 2.42 -7.57 -7.11
CA ARG A 180 0.96 -7.53 -7.33
C ARG A 180 0.19 -8.28 -6.26
N THR A 181 0.67 -9.47 -5.89
CA THR A 181 0.04 -10.27 -4.83
C THR A 181 0.14 -9.56 -3.48
N GLN A 182 1.29 -8.99 -3.14
CA GLN A 182 1.52 -8.25 -1.89
C GLN A 182 0.63 -7.00 -1.81
N LEU A 183 0.63 -6.15 -2.85
CA LEU A 183 -0.21 -4.96 -2.88
C LEU A 183 -1.70 -5.30 -2.73
N THR A 184 -2.15 -6.41 -3.35
CA THR A 184 -3.55 -6.86 -3.19
C THR A 184 -3.81 -7.36 -1.76
N ALA A 185 -2.87 -8.09 -1.15
CA ALA A 185 -3.01 -8.56 0.23
C ALA A 185 -3.01 -7.39 1.23
N ASP A 186 -2.12 -6.41 1.06
CA ASP A 186 -2.07 -5.21 1.90
C ASP A 186 -3.36 -4.39 1.77
N LEU A 187 -3.92 -4.31 0.56
CA LEU A 187 -5.22 -3.68 0.31
C LEU A 187 -6.35 -4.41 1.06
N LEU A 188 -6.37 -5.74 1.04
CA LEU A 188 -7.35 -6.54 1.78
C LEU A 188 -7.21 -6.34 3.29
N LEU A 189 -5.97 -6.28 3.82
CA LEU A 189 -5.72 -5.97 5.24
C LEU A 189 -6.24 -4.57 5.62
N ALA A 190 -6.10 -3.59 4.73
CA ALA A 190 -6.66 -2.24 4.94
C ALA A 190 -8.19 -2.25 4.97
N VAL A 191 -8.84 -3.03 4.09
CA VAL A 191 -10.30 -3.26 4.11
C VAL A 191 -10.74 -3.92 5.40
N ALA A 192 -10.05 -4.98 5.84
CA ALA A 192 -10.34 -5.65 7.12
C ALA A 192 -10.20 -4.69 8.32
N ALA A 193 -9.18 -3.83 8.31
CA ALA A 193 -9.00 -2.81 9.34
C ALA A 193 -10.14 -1.78 9.33
N LEU A 194 -10.63 -1.39 8.16
CA LEU A 194 -11.77 -0.49 8.00
C LEU A 194 -13.07 -1.15 8.48
N LEU A 195 -13.35 -2.40 8.11
CA LEU A 195 -14.51 -3.18 8.61
C LEU A 195 -14.52 -3.27 10.14
N ARG A 196 -13.35 -3.49 10.78
CA ARG A 196 -13.24 -3.48 12.24
C ARG A 196 -13.50 -2.10 12.84
N ALA A 197 -13.09 -1.03 12.18
CA ALA A 197 -13.37 0.34 12.62
C ALA A 197 -14.87 0.61 12.56
N HIS A 198 -15.55 0.21 11.48
CA HIS A 198 -17.01 0.28 11.39
C HIS A 198 -17.68 -0.58 12.47
N ALA A 199 -17.23 -1.81 12.71
CA ALA A 199 -17.77 -2.67 13.77
C ALA A 199 -17.67 -2.03 15.16
N ARG A 200 -16.54 -1.39 15.50
CA ARG A 200 -16.38 -0.67 16.76
C ARG A 200 -17.33 0.51 16.86
N ARG A 201 -17.48 1.28 15.78
CA ARG A 201 -18.39 2.43 15.75
C ARG A 201 -19.85 2.02 15.89
N VAL A 202 -20.26 0.92 15.24
CA VAL A 202 -21.61 0.35 15.37
C VAL A 202 -21.87 -0.13 16.80
N ALA A 203 -20.91 -0.76 17.44
CA ALA A 203 -21.04 -1.32 18.80
C ALA A 203 -20.95 -0.27 19.92
N ALA A 204 -20.45 0.93 19.66
CA ALA A 204 -20.27 1.95 20.69
C ALA A 204 -21.64 2.46 21.20
N PRO A 205 -21.92 2.41 22.51
CA PRO A 205 -23.18 2.88 23.06
C PRO A 205 -23.33 4.40 22.86
N PRO A 206 -24.56 4.90 22.60
CA PRO A 206 -24.80 6.33 22.50
C PRO A 206 -24.49 6.99 23.86
N GLY A 207 -23.64 8.01 23.89
CA GLY A 207 -23.37 8.80 25.10
C GLY A 207 -22.38 8.22 26.10
N SER A 208 -21.50 7.27 25.71
CA SER A 208 -20.41 6.83 26.57
C SER A 208 -19.49 8.04 26.88
N ALA A 209 -19.60 8.52 28.10
CA ALA A 209 -18.90 9.70 28.63
C ALA A 209 -17.39 9.39 28.82
N GLY A 210 -16.64 9.31 27.79
CA GLY A 210 -15.20 9.04 27.79
C GLY A 210 -14.58 9.05 26.41
N ASP A 211 -15.35 8.83 25.38
CA ASP A 211 -14.89 8.93 24.00
C ASP A 211 -15.36 10.26 23.38
N ASP A 212 -14.40 11.10 23.08
CA ASP A 212 -14.61 12.24 22.19
C ASP A 212 -15.25 11.69 20.89
N PRO A 213 -16.51 12.03 20.57
CA PRO A 213 -17.19 11.53 19.37
C PRO A 213 -16.41 11.86 18.09
N THR A 214 -15.51 12.85 18.17
CA THR A 214 -14.60 13.23 17.08
C THR A 214 -13.40 12.26 16.95
N ALA A 215 -12.96 11.61 18.02
CA ALA A 215 -11.82 10.69 17.99
C ALA A 215 -12.11 9.43 17.17
N GLY A 216 -13.30 8.83 17.35
CA GLY A 216 -13.74 7.66 16.57
C GLY A 216 -13.92 7.97 15.08
N LEU A 217 -14.46 9.16 14.76
CA LEU A 217 -14.59 9.65 13.39
C LEU A 217 -13.24 9.93 12.76
N GLY A 218 -12.31 10.54 13.51
CA GLY A 218 -10.95 10.81 13.05
C GLY A 218 -10.16 9.56 12.70
N ASP A 219 -10.31 8.46 13.47
CA ASP A 219 -9.68 7.16 13.15
C ASP A 219 -10.27 6.56 11.86
N LEU A 220 -11.58 6.63 11.70
CA LEU A 220 -12.26 6.14 10.52
C LEU A 220 -11.83 6.91 9.25
N LEU A 221 -11.84 8.24 9.29
CA LEU A 221 -11.42 9.09 8.17
C LEU A 221 -9.95 8.84 7.78
N ARG A 222 -9.05 8.67 8.77
CA ARG A 222 -7.65 8.31 8.50
C ARG A 222 -7.54 6.96 7.79
N ARG A 223 -8.32 5.96 8.19
CA ARG A 223 -8.32 4.63 7.55
C ARG A 223 -8.91 4.68 6.15
N GLN A 224 -9.93 5.48 5.92
CA GLN A 224 -10.49 5.71 4.58
C GLN A 224 -9.48 6.39 3.65
N ALA A 225 -8.80 7.44 4.13
CA ALA A 225 -7.75 8.10 3.38
C ALA A 225 -6.59 7.15 3.05
N ALA A 226 -6.15 6.34 4.02
CA ALA A 226 -5.13 5.33 3.82
C ALA A 226 -5.56 4.26 2.80
N LEU A 227 -6.81 3.77 2.88
CA LEU A 227 -7.37 2.83 1.91
C LEU A 227 -7.43 3.44 0.51
N ALA A 228 -7.86 4.70 0.37
CA ALA A 228 -7.93 5.39 -0.92
C ALA A 228 -6.54 5.54 -1.55
N ASP A 229 -5.53 5.87 -0.76
CA ASP A 229 -4.14 5.97 -1.21
C ASP A 229 -3.58 4.63 -1.66
N GLN A 230 -3.88 3.57 -0.91
CA GLN A 230 -3.45 2.21 -1.24
C GLN A 230 -4.18 1.65 -2.46
N LEU A 231 -5.48 1.96 -2.62
CA LEU A 231 -6.24 1.64 -3.83
C LEU A 231 -5.63 2.25 -5.08
N GLN A 232 -5.23 3.52 -5.03
CA GLN A 232 -4.59 4.20 -6.15
C GLN A 232 -3.28 3.51 -6.54
N THR A 233 -2.42 3.21 -5.57
CA THR A 233 -1.14 2.53 -5.81
C THR A 233 -1.35 1.12 -6.36
N THR A 234 -2.29 0.36 -5.80
CA THR A 234 -2.61 -1.01 -6.22
C THR A 234 -3.23 -1.02 -7.61
N ARG A 235 -4.12 -0.07 -7.91
CA ARG A 235 -4.77 0.06 -9.21
C ARG A 235 -3.75 0.19 -10.34
N ASP A 236 -2.80 1.11 -10.19
CA ASP A 236 -1.79 1.38 -11.22
C ASP A 236 -0.93 0.14 -11.56
N VAL A 237 -0.69 -0.72 -10.57
CA VAL A 237 0.14 -1.93 -10.74
C VAL A 237 -0.69 -3.14 -11.17
N VAL A 238 -1.84 -3.38 -10.52
CA VAL A 238 -2.63 -4.61 -10.72
C VAL A 238 -3.39 -4.59 -12.04
N LEU A 239 -3.92 -3.44 -12.46
CA LEU A 239 -4.65 -3.31 -13.73
C LEU A 239 -3.73 -3.22 -14.95
N GLU A 240 -2.41 -3.06 -14.77
CA GLU A 240 -1.48 -3.06 -15.89
C GLU A 240 -1.44 -4.43 -16.58
N ALA A 241 -2.05 -4.54 -17.75
CA ALA A 241 -2.07 -5.73 -18.63
C ALA A 241 -2.40 -7.05 -17.92
N PRO A 242 -3.66 -7.29 -17.49
CA PRO A 242 -4.07 -8.53 -16.81
C PRO A 242 -4.25 -9.69 -17.83
N ARG A 243 -3.13 -10.21 -18.38
CA ARG A 243 -3.15 -11.24 -19.44
C ARG A 243 -3.15 -12.67 -18.90
N THR A 244 -2.69 -12.89 -17.66
CA THR A 244 -2.64 -14.24 -17.07
C THR A 244 -3.83 -14.46 -16.13
N PRO A 245 -4.33 -15.70 -15.95
CA PRO A 245 -5.45 -15.99 -15.06
C PRO A 245 -5.26 -15.41 -13.65
N ARG A 246 -4.04 -15.53 -13.09
CA ARG A 246 -3.72 -14.96 -11.76
C ARG A 246 -3.80 -13.44 -11.74
N ARG A 247 -3.37 -12.76 -12.79
CA ARG A 247 -3.49 -11.27 -12.87
C ARG A 247 -4.94 -10.85 -13.05
N GLN A 248 -5.74 -11.62 -13.79
CA GLN A 248 -7.17 -11.37 -13.93
C GLN A 248 -7.90 -11.54 -12.60
N MET A 249 -7.56 -12.59 -11.83
CA MET A 249 -8.07 -12.79 -10.48
C MET A 249 -7.77 -11.59 -9.57
N LEU A 250 -6.51 -11.13 -9.51
CA LEU A 250 -6.14 -9.97 -8.68
C LEU A 250 -6.84 -8.68 -9.14
N ALA A 251 -7.00 -8.48 -10.46
CA ALA A 251 -7.76 -7.36 -11.01
C ALA A 251 -9.24 -7.43 -10.63
N GLY A 252 -9.85 -8.62 -10.71
CA GLY A 252 -11.23 -8.84 -10.24
C GLY A 252 -11.39 -8.55 -8.75
N MET A 253 -10.45 -8.99 -7.92
CA MET A 253 -10.45 -8.66 -6.48
C MET A 253 -10.40 -7.16 -6.23
N LEU A 254 -9.58 -6.43 -6.98
CA LEU A 254 -9.48 -4.97 -6.86
C LEU A 254 -10.82 -4.29 -7.19
N ILE A 255 -11.55 -4.76 -8.21
CA ILE A 255 -12.87 -4.23 -8.57
C ILE A 255 -13.86 -4.45 -7.42
N VAL A 256 -13.90 -5.66 -6.87
CA VAL A 256 -14.79 -5.97 -5.72
C VAL A 256 -14.45 -5.10 -4.51
N VAL A 257 -13.16 -4.84 -4.25
CA VAL A 257 -12.74 -3.94 -3.15
C VAL A 257 -13.18 -2.50 -3.39
N LEU A 258 -13.18 -2.03 -4.64
CA LEU A 258 -13.70 -0.70 -4.99
C LEU A 258 -15.21 -0.60 -4.66
N GLU A 259 -16.00 -1.60 -5.02
CA GLU A 259 -17.42 -1.69 -4.67
C GLU A 259 -17.63 -1.73 -3.15
N MET A 260 -16.84 -2.54 -2.43
CA MET A 260 -16.89 -2.60 -0.96
C MET A 260 -16.63 -1.23 -0.33
N ARG A 261 -15.63 -0.48 -0.82
CA ARG A 261 -15.32 0.86 -0.34
C ARG A 261 -16.53 1.79 -0.49
N ASP A 262 -17.19 1.76 -1.63
CA ASP A 262 -18.32 2.64 -1.91
C ASP A 262 -19.51 2.32 -0.98
N HIS A 263 -19.76 1.05 -0.71
CA HIS A 263 -20.78 0.63 0.27
C HIS A 263 -20.40 1.03 1.71
N LEU A 264 -19.12 0.95 2.09
CA LEU A 264 -18.64 1.35 3.42
C LEU A 264 -18.79 2.86 3.63
N VAL A 265 -18.41 3.67 2.65
CA VAL A 265 -18.55 5.14 2.71
C VAL A 265 -20.04 5.53 2.79
N ALA A 266 -20.90 4.93 1.97
CA ALA A 266 -22.32 5.22 1.98
C ALA A 266 -23.03 4.80 3.28
N SER A 267 -22.47 3.86 4.04
CA SER A 267 -23.07 3.39 5.30
C SER A 267 -22.96 4.37 6.47
N GLU A 268 -22.04 5.34 6.41
CA GLU A 268 -21.74 6.22 7.55
C GLU A 268 -22.87 7.16 7.91
N LEU A 269 -23.50 7.77 6.92
CA LEU A 269 -24.56 8.75 7.14
C LEU A 269 -25.80 8.16 7.83
N ASP A 270 -26.14 6.91 7.50
CA ASP A 270 -27.31 6.25 8.07
C ASP A 270 -27.01 5.64 9.44
N LEU A 271 -25.76 5.21 9.66
CA LEU A 271 -25.35 4.60 10.91
C LEU A 271 -25.48 5.55 12.10
N ASP A 272 -25.10 6.82 11.96
CA ASP A 272 -25.20 7.81 13.02
C ASP A 272 -26.66 8.07 13.41
N ARG A 273 -27.58 8.05 12.43
CA ARG A 273 -29.02 8.20 12.68
C ARG A 273 -29.61 6.99 13.40
N VAL A 274 -29.19 5.77 13.04
CA VAL A 274 -29.66 4.54 13.69
C VAL A 274 -29.13 4.43 15.13
N ARG A 275 -27.90 4.86 15.39
CA ARG A 275 -27.28 4.84 16.74
C ARG A 275 -28.00 5.74 17.75
N GLN A 276 -28.63 6.82 17.31
CA GLN A 276 -29.37 7.72 18.19
C GLN A 276 -30.66 7.11 18.74
N ALA A 277 -31.10 5.97 18.19
CA ALA A 277 -32.30 5.26 18.64
C ALA A 277 -31.89 4.12 19.59
N ALA A 278 -32.27 4.23 20.87
CA ALA A 278 -31.91 3.24 21.92
C ALA A 278 -32.48 1.83 21.66
N ASP A 279 -33.57 1.74 20.89
CA ASP A 279 -34.31 0.51 20.65
C ASP A 279 -33.56 -0.49 19.74
N HIS A 280 -32.49 -0.06 19.05
CA HIS A 280 -31.79 -0.89 18.09
C HIS A 280 -30.45 -1.47 18.58
N ALA A 281 -30.14 -1.40 19.89
CA ALA A 281 -28.86 -1.83 20.46
C ALA A 281 -28.53 -3.30 20.13
N HIS A 282 -29.51 -4.20 20.17
CA HIS A 282 -29.32 -5.61 19.83
C HIS A 282 -28.98 -5.78 18.33
N ALA A 283 -29.75 -5.16 17.44
CA ALA A 283 -29.52 -5.24 15.99
C ALA A 283 -28.14 -4.65 15.60
N LEU A 284 -27.76 -3.53 16.22
CA LEU A 284 -26.44 -2.92 16.02
C LEU A 284 -25.30 -3.84 16.52
N SER A 285 -25.48 -4.50 17.68
CA SER A 285 -24.51 -5.48 18.18
C SER A 285 -24.30 -6.67 17.23
N GLU A 286 -25.39 -7.19 16.65
CA GLU A 286 -25.34 -8.26 15.65
C GLU A 286 -24.64 -7.81 14.36
N ILE A 287 -24.96 -6.61 13.85
CA ILE A 287 -24.28 -6.04 12.66
C ILE A 287 -22.79 -5.85 12.94
N ALA A 288 -22.44 -5.35 14.14
CA ALA A 288 -21.02 -5.23 14.54
C ALA A 288 -20.32 -6.59 14.63
N GLY A 289 -21.03 -7.63 15.07
CA GLY A 289 -20.55 -9.01 15.03
C GLY A 289 -20.24 -9.46 13.61
N ILE A 290 -21.19 -9.30 12.69
CA ILE A 290 -21.03 -9.67 11.28
C ILE A 290 -19.85 -8.92 10.63
N TYR A 291 -19.67 -7.61 10.90
CA TYR A 291 -18.53 -6.86 10.38
C TYR A 291 -17.17 -7.38 10.92
N ARG A 292 -17.12 -7.83 12.19
CA ARG A 292 -15.90 -8.44 12.74
C ARG A 292 -15.60 -9.80 12.09
N ASP A 293 -16.62 -10.59 11.84
CA ASP A 293 -16.49 -11.91 11.20
C ASP A 293 -16.01 -11.74 9.74
N MET A 294 -16.64 -10.83 8.97
CA MET A 294 -16.19 -10.48 7.62
C MET A 294 -14.75 -9.96 7.60
N ALA A 295 -14.36 -9.14 8.57
CA ALA A 295 -12.98 -8.65 8.67
C ALA A 295 -11.98 -9.80 8.93
N ALA A 296 -12.36 -10.80 9.72
CA ALA A 296 -11.54 -11.99 9.94
C ALA A 296 -11.43 -12.86 8.68
N ASP A 297 -12.49 -12.99 7.90
CA ASP A 297 -12.47 -13.70 6.61
C ASP A 297 -11.53 -13.02 5.61
N VAL A 298 -11.58 -11.69 5.52
CA VAL A 298 -10.70 -10.90 4.64
C VAL A 298 -9.25 -10.99 5.08
N ASP A 299 -8.96 -11.02 6.40
CA ASP A 299 -7.60 -11.25 6.90
C ASP A 299 -7.06 -12.63 6.52
N ARG A 300 -7.89 -13.69 6.72
CA ARG A 300 -7.50 -15.04 6.31
C ARG A 300 -7.25 -15.15 4.80
N LEU A 301 -8.06 -14.45 4.00
CA LEU A 301 -7.84 -14.35 2.55
C LEU A 301 -6.51 -13.68 2.21
N ALA A 302 -6.18 -12.57 2.86
CA ALA A 302 -4.91 -11.87 2.65
C ALA A 302 -3.71 -12.77 3.00
N ASP A 303 -3.77 -13.47 4.14
CA ASP A 303 -2.73 -14.43 4.54
C ASP A 303 -2.60 -15.60 3.56
N ALA A 304 -3.71 -16.17 3.10
CA ALA A 304 -3.71 -17.22 2.10
C ALA A 304 -3.06 -16.77 0.77
N LEU A 305 -3.33 -15.55 0.32
CA LEU A 305 -2.70 -14.97 -0.87
C LEU A 305 -1.17 -14.82 -0.69
N LEU A 306 -0.71 -14.31 0.46
CA LEU A 306 0.71 -14.13 0.77
C LEU A 306 1.45 -15.47 0.87
N LEU A 307 0.81 -16.47 1.45
CA LEU A 307 1.37 -17.81 1.63
C LEU A 307 1.17 -18.73 0.41
N HIS A 308 0.48 -18.25 -0.64
CA HIS A 308 0.13 -19.03 -1.83
C HIS A 308 -0.71 -20.29 -1.49
N GLN A 309 -1.58 -20.17 -0.50
CA GLN A 309 -2.50 -21.21 -0.06
C GLN A 309 -3.90 -20.96 -0.62
N THR A 310 -4.70 -22.03 -0.72
CA THR A 310 -6.11 -21.91 -1.05
C THR A 310 -6.86 -21.39 0.19
N PRO A 311 -7.60 -20.28 0.10
CA PRO A 311 -8.34 -19.77 1.25
C PRO A 311 -9.48 -20.71 1.63
N GLU A 312 -9.85 -20.67 2.92
CA GLU A 312 -11.04 -21.36 3.42
C GLU A 312 -12.32 -20.73 2.82
N PRO A 313 -13.42 -21.49 2.74
CA PRO A 313 -14.71 -20.94 2.32
C PRO A 313 -15.15 -19.80 3.23
N ALA A 314 -15.83 -18.79 2.67
CA ALA A 314 -16.39 -17.68 3.45
C ALA A 314 -17.48 -18.18 4.39
N ALA A 315 -17.55 -17.59 5.58
CA ALA A 315 -18.71 -17.76 6.44
C ALA A 315 -19.95 -17.14 5.78
N ASP A 316 -21.09 -17.82 5.90
CA ASP A 316 -22.35 -17.30 5.37
C ASP A 316 -23.17 -16.62 6.46
N HIS A 317 -23.25 -15.29 6.36
CA HIS A 317 -24.02 -14.46 7.31
C HIS A 317 -25.42 -14.11 6.80
N GLN A 318 -25.87 -14.69 5.66
CA GLN A 318 -27.15 -14.33 5.05
C GLN A 318 -28.34 -14.62 5.98
N ALA A 319 -28.32 -15.73 6.70
CA ALA A 319 -29.39 -16.07 7.65
C ALA A 319 -29.50 -15.04 8.80
N ARG A 320 -28.35 -14.63 9.38
CA ARG A 320 -28.31 -13.59 10.43
C ARG A 320 -28.79 -12.23 9.91
N LEU A 321 -28.40 -11.84 8.70
CA LEU A 321 -28.84 -10.62 8.05
C LEU A 321 -30.32 -10.65 7.66
N ALA A 322 -30.85 -11.80 7.26
CA ALA A 322 -32.27 -11.98 6.99
C ALA A 322 -33.12 -11.86 8.28
N ALA A 323 -32.67 -12.46 9.38
CA ALA A 323 -33.32 -12.34 10.69
C ALA A 323 -33.40 -10.88 11.17
N LEU A 324 -32.30 -10.11 11.00
CA LEU A 324 -32.29 -8.68 11.32
C LEU A 324 -33.30 -7.86 10.50
N ARG A 325 -33.49 -8.20 9.22
CA ARG A 325 -34.49 -7.54 8.36
C ARG A 325 -35.92 -7.85 8.78
N LEU A 326 -36.21 -9.08 9.19
CA LEU A 326 -37.50 -9.50 9.68
C LEU A 326 -37.82 -8.78 11.00
N ALA A 327 -36.87 -8.76 11.95
CA ALA A 327 -37.03 -8.03 13.21
C ALA A 327 -37.33 -6.54 12.99
N ALA A 328 -36.61 -5.89 12.06
CA ALA A 328 -36.87 -4.49 11.70
C ALA A 328 -38.23 -4.27 11.03
N ALA A 329 -38.81 -5.27 10.37
CA ALA A 329 -40.17 -5.20 9.82
C ALA A 329 -41.25 -5.33 10.90
N ASP A 330 -41.05 -6.25 11.86
CA ASP A 330 -41.98 -6.46 12.98
C ASP A 330 -42.01 -5.25 13.91
N GLU A 331 -40.88 -4.59 14.19
CA GLU A 331 -40.83 -3.35 14.96
C GLU A 331 -41.64 -2.21 14.31
N ALA A 332 -41.59 -2.13 12.97
CA ALA A 332 -42.36 -1.11 12.24
C ALA A 332 -43.91 -1.31 12.38
N THR A 333 -44.35 -2.54 12.63
CA THR A 333 -45.77 -2.88 12.76
C THR A 333 -46.27 -2.81 14.20
N THR A 334 -45.41 -3.00 15.19
CA THR A 334 -45.75 -3.08 16.61
C THR A 334 -45.48 -1.79 17.40
N SER A 335 -44.73 -0.85 16.83
CA SER A 335 -44.40 0.41 17.53
C SER A 335 -45.57 1.34 17.76
N HIS A 336 -45.80 1.77 19.01
CA HIS A 336 -46.77 2.78 19.41
C HIS A 336 -46.26 4.22 19.20
N ALA A 337 -45.10 4.42 18.61
CA ALA A 337 -44.55 5.74 18.27
C ALA A 337 -45.33 6.39 17.12
N PRO A 338 -45.29 7.72 16.95
CA PRO A 338 -45.83 8.37 15.76
C PRO A 338 -45.40 7.64 14.51
N HIS A 339 -46.33 7.22 13.67
CA HIS A 339 -46.12 6.33 12.53
C HIS A 339 -44.90 6.74 11.66
N ASP A 340 -44.70 8.04 11.49
CA ASP A 340 -43.57 8.56 10.67
C ASP A 340 -42.17 8.28 11.26
N ALA A 341 -42.01 8.41 12.59
CA ALA A 341 -40.72 8.24 13.23
C ALA A 341 -40.28 6.76 13.31
N ALA A 342 -41.22 5.85 13.58
CA ALA A 342 -40.96 4.41 13.60
C ALA A 342 -40.65 3.88 12.20
N ALA A 343 -41.42 4.32 11.18
CA ALA A 343 -41.21 3.95 9.79
C ALA A 343 -39.82 4.41 9.27
N VAL A 344 -39.38 5.64 9.61
CA VAL A 344 -38.07 6.16 9.23
C VAL A 344 -36.96 5.35 9.88
N ARG A 345 -37.06 5.02 11.19
CA ARG A 345 -36.06 4.21 11.89
C ARG A 345 -35.93 2.80 11.31
N ALA A 346 -37.05 2.12 11.06
CA ALA A 346 -37.09 0.81 10.43
C ALA A 346 -36.49 0.85 9.00
N ALA A 347 -36.73 1.92 8.23
CA ALA A 347 -36.12 2.12 6.91
C ALA A 347 -34.62 2.29 6.99
N LEU A 348 -34.11 3.04 7.98
CA LEU A 348 -32.66 3.22 8.19
C LEU A 348 -32.00 1.90 8.59
N LEU A 349 -32.57 1.12 9.51
CA LEU A 349 -32.03 -0.18 9.91
C LEU A 349 -32.02 -1.16 8.73
N ARG A 350 -33.07 -1.19 7.92
CA ARG A 350 -33.13 -1.96 6.67
C ARG A 350 -32.05 -1.54 5.70
N GLY A 351 -31.76 -0.23 5.58
CA GLY A 351 -30.68 0.31 4.74
C GLY A 351 -29.30 -0.17 5.18
N VAL A 352 -29.04 -0.17 6.50
CA VAL A 352 -27.77 -0.68 7.06
C VAL A 352 -27.65 -2.19 6.84
N ALA A 353 -28.71 -2.96 7.11
CA ALA A 353 -28.73 -4.41 6.88
C ALA A 353 -28.55 -4.78 5.39
N TYR A 354 -29.12 -4.00 4.48
CA TYR A 354 -28.95 -4.16 3.04
C TYR A 354 -27.48 -3.97 2.63
N ARG A 355 -26.82 -2.92 3.12
CA ARG A 355 -25.39 -2.69 2.85
C ARG A 355 -24.49 -3.76 3.46
N ALA A 356 -24.77 -4.20 4.68
CA ALA A 356 -24.06 -5.30 5.31
C ALA A 356 -24.17 -6.60 4.49
N ARG A 357 -25.33 -6.85 3.85
CA ARG A 357 -25.51 -7.97 2.93
C ARG A 357 -24.62 -7.83 1.69
N HIS A 358 -24.60 -6.67 1.04
CA HIS A 358 -23.72 -6.46 -0.13
C HIS A 358 -22.25 -6.62 0.22
N LEU A 359 -21.83 -6.14 1.39
CA LEU A 359 -20.46 -6.37 1.88
C LEU A 359 -20.17 -7.86 2.11
N ASN A 360 -21.14 -8.61 2.66
CA ASN A 360 -20.99 -10.07 2.82
C ASN A 360 -20.90 -10.78 1.47
N ASP A 361 -21.72 -10.40 0.50
CA ASP A 361 -21.68 -10.98 -0.85
C ASP A 361 -20.35 -10.64 -1.53
N ALA A 362 -19.84 -9.43 -1.37
CA ALA A 362 -18.53 -9.03 -1.87
C ALA A 362 -17.36 -9.82 -1.22
N VAL A 363 -17.39 -10.06 0.10
CA VAL A 363 -16.38 -10.89 0.77
C VAL A 363 -16.42 -12.34 0.23
N ARG A 364 -17.61 -12.90 0.05
CA ARG A 364 -17.77 -14.23 -0.55
C ARG A 364 -17.23 -14.26 -1.99
N GLN A 365 -17.49 -13.23 -2.77
CA GLN A 365 -16.98 -13.11 -4.13
C GLN A 365 -15.44 -13.01 -4.16
N LEU A 366 -14.82 -12.25 -3.25
CA LEU A 366 -13.36 -12.21 -3.12
C LEU A 366 -12.76 -13.59 -2.87
N ILE A 367 -13.35 -14.36 -1.96
CA ILE A 367 -12.90 -15.71 -1.62
C ILE A 367 -13.14 -16.68 -2.78
N ALA A 368 -14.30 -16.61 -3.44
CA ALA A 368 -14.62 -17.42 -4.62
C ALA A 368 -13.65 -17.15 -5.79
N LEU A 369 -13.27 -15.88 -6.02
CA LEU A 369 -12.24 -15.51 -7.00
C LEU A 369 -10.88 -16.14 -6.65
N ALA A 370 -10.47 -16.11 -5.38
CA ALA A 370 -9.21 -16.69 -4.94
C ALA A 370 -9.18 -18.21 -5.05
N ARG A 371 -10.33 -18.86 -4.88
CA ARG A 371 -10.51 -20.31 -5.03
C ARG A 371 -10.66 -20.74 -6.49
N GLY A 372 -10.83 -19.79 -7.42
CA GLY A 372 -11.09 -20.06 -8.82
C GLY A 372 -12.52 -20.55 -9.11
N GLU A 373 -13.45 -20.36 -8.17
CA GLU A 373 -14.86 -20.72 -8.26
C GLU A 373 -15.71 -19.64 -8.96
N ALA A 374 -15.16 -18.43 -9.08
CA ALA A 374 -15.78 -17.33 -9.81
C ALA A 374 -14.85 -16.78 -10.89
N THR A 375 -15.43 -16.28 -11.97
CA THR A 375 -14.69 -15.59 -13.04
C THR A 375 -14.71 -14.09 -12.80
N PRO A 376 -13.56 -13.38 -12.92
CA PRO A 376 -13.52 -11.95 -12.73
C PRO A 376 -14.24 -11.23 -13.87
N ASP A 377 -15.15 -10.30 -13.53
CA ASP A 377 -15.73 -9.38 -14.52
C ASP A 377 -14.73 -8.23 -14.77
N LEU A 378 -14.10 -8.27 -15.93
CA LEU A 378 -13.14 -7.26 -16.38
C LEU A 378 -13.71 -6.31 -17.44
N ALA A 379 -15.03 -6.28 -17.66
CA ALA A 379 -15.65 -5.43 -18.65
C ALA A 379 -15.34 -3.95 -18.40
N VAL A 380 -15.36 -3.52 -17.13
CA VAL A 380 -15.02 -2.15 -16.71
C VAL A 380 -13.57 -1.78 -17.01
N VAL A 381 -12.64 -2.74 -16.93
CA VAL A 381 -11.20 -2.50 -17.18
C VAL A 381 -10.90 -2.41 -18.68
N ARG A 382 -11.70 -3.07 -19.52
CA ARG A 382 -11.52 -3.04 -20.98
C ARG A 382 -12.08 -1.77 -21.62
N ALA A 383 -12.98 -1.06 -20.93
CA ALA A 383 -13.62 0.15 -21.39
C ALA A 383 -12.85 1.44 -21.00
N SER A 384 -11.87 1.35 -20.12
CA SER A 384 -10.97 2.42 -19.67
C SER A 384 -9.56 2.29 -20.29
#